data_a68e60493ef0ba3c98c727291d029fc4
#
_entry.id   a68e60493ef0ba3c98c727291d029fc4
#
_cell.length_a   1.000
_cell.length_b   1.000
_cell.length_c   1.000
_cell.angle_alpha   90.00
_cell.angle_beta   90.00
_cell.angle_gamma   90.00
#
_symmetry.space_group_name_H-M   'P 1'
#
loop_
_entity.id
_entity.type
_entity.pdbx_description
1 polymer ?
#
loop_
_entity_poly.entity_id
_entity_poly.type
_entity_poly.pdbx_seq_one_letter_code
_entity_poly.pdbx_strand_id
1 'polypeptide(L)'
;DQTVRYTPEVNPPRWQLGHAGWYKEFWLVRNPLRRFGERAPYHDARGASLLPNADALFDPARSTQARRWHLDLPSPARLRRYLEQVRERTFTLLETCDESDDALYPFRLAVLHADRLLEDWAAMGQALALQVGDGLEAHAPQAPQADDGEIAQAARRVEIGVAGGAFALDHERPAHAVELAAFNIDRHCVSWARYLPFIEEGGYERQDLWSDA
;
A
#
# COMPACT_ATOMS: atom_id res chain seq x y z
N ASP A 1 -16.20 -10.61 7.75
CA ASP A 1 -17.31 -11.38 7.36
C ASP A 1 -17.09 -12.86 7.71
N GLN A 2 -18.01 -13.48 8.44
CA GLN A 2 -17.85 -14.86 8.94
C GLN A 2 -17.97 -15.92 7.82
N THR A 3 -18.31 -15.50 6.61
CA THR A 3 -18.50 -16.38 5.46
C THR A 3 -17.26 -16.47 4.55
N VAL A 4 -16.24 -15.65 4.80
CA VAL A 4 -15.02 -15.66 3.99
C VAL A 4 -14.09 -16.76 4.50
N ARG A 5 -13.69 -17.67 3.60
CA ARG A 5 -12.75 -18.74 3.91
C ARG A 5 -11.36 -18.18 4.19
N TYR A 6 -10.66 -18.78 5.16
CA TYR A 6 -9.24 -18.51 5.40
C TYR A 6 -8.42 -18.64 4.11
N THR A 7 -7.65 -17.61 3.80
CA THR A 7 -6.75 -17.54 2.66
C THR A 7 -5.42 -16.95 3.13
N PRO A 8 -4.32 -17.69 3.05
CA PRO A 8 -3.04 -17.29 3.67
C PRO A 8 -2.44 -16.02 3.05
N GLU A 9 -2.76 -15.71 1.80
CA GLU A 9 -2.18 -14.58 1.06
C GLU A 9 -2.89 -13.25 1.31
N VAL A 10 -4.07 -13.26 1.95
CA VAL A 10 -4.87 -12.05 2.16
C VAL A 10 -5.25 -11.85 3.62
N ASN A 11 -5.48 -10.60 4.00
CA ASN A 11 -6.00 -10.28 5.32
C ASN A 11 -7.52 -10.53 5.39
N PRO A 12 -8.07 -10.80 6.60
CA PRO A 12 -9.53 -10.82 6.75
C PRO A 12 -10.14 -9.46 6.36
N PRO A 13 -11.22 -9.41 5.56
CA PRO A 13 -11.83 -8.14 5.13
C PRO A 13 -12.16 -7.20 6.30
N ARG A 14 -12.69 -7.76 7.39
CA ARG A 14 -13.02 -6.99 8.59
C ARG A 14 -11.79 -6.39 9.27
N TRP A 15 -10.68 -7.12 9.29
CA TRP A 15 -9.42 -6.62 9.82
C TRP A 15 -8.88 -5.49 8.95
N GLN A 16 -8.88 -5.67 7.64
CA GLN A 16 -8.41 -4.65 6.67
C GLN A 16 -9.19 -3.33 6.84
N LEU A 17 -10.50 -3.43 7.02
CA LEU A 17 -11.36 -2.26 7.27
C LEU A 17 -10.99 -1.54 8.59
N GLY A 18 -10.78 -2.30 9.66
CA GLY A 18 -10.36 -1.74 10.94
C GLY A 18 -8.97 -1.12 10.90
N HIS A 19 -8.04 -1.77 10.19
CA HIS A 19 -6.69 -1.26 9.98
C HIS A 19 -6.68 0.08 9.21
N ALA A 20 -7.54 0.24 8.21
CA ALA A 20 -7.71 1.51 7.50
C ALA A 20 -8.06 2.69 8.43
N GLY A 21 -8.94 2.45 9.39
CA GLY A 21 -9.28 3.44 10.42
C GLY A 21 -8.15 3.66 11.40
N TRP A 22 -7.57 2.57 11.91
CA TRP A 22 -6.48 2.61 12.88
C TRP A 22 -5.26 3.36 12.34
N TYR A 23 -4.87 3.16 11.09
CA TYR A 23 -3.73 3.84 10.49
C TYR A 23 -3.91 5.37 10.50
N LYS A 24 -5.07 5.86 10.01
CA LYS A 24 -5.40 7.29 10.03
C LYS A 24 -5.47 7.84 11.45
N GLU A 25 -6.10 7.10 12.36
CA GLU A 25 -6.19 7.51 13.75
C GLU A 25 -4.81 7.60 14.40
N PHE A 26 -3.96 6.60 14.22
CA PHE A 26 -2.63 6.53 14.80
C PHE A 26 -1.71 7.65 14.32
N TRP A 27 -1.66 7.88 13.01
CA TRP A 27 -0.75 8.85 12.42
C TRP A 27 -1.25 10.29 12.44
N LEU A 28 -2.56 10.51 12.40
CA LEU A 28 -3.16 11.83 12.36
C LEU A 28 -3.83 12.22 13.68
N VAL A 29 -4.91 11.51 14.04
CA VAL A 29 -5.82 11.96 15.09
C VAL A 29 -5.17 11.92 16.47
N ARG A 30 -4.45 10.84 16.77
CA ARG A 30 -3.81 10.58 18.06
C ARG A 30 -2.37 11.06 18.14
N ASN A 31 -1.78 11.54 17.05
CA ASN A 31 -0.40 11.95 17.00
C ASN A 31 -0.23 13.43 17.38
N PRO A 32 0.24 13.76 18.58
CA PRO A 32 0.44 15.15 19.00
C PRO A 32 1.58 15.84 18.21
N LEU A 33 2.50 15.03 17.66
CA LEU A 33 3.68 15.50 16.94
C LEU A 33 3.51 15.47 15.41
N ARG A 34 2.28 15.25 14.89
CA ARG A 34 2.01 15.17 13.45
C ARG A 34 2.54 16.35 12.64
N ARG A 35 2.62 17.54 13.24
CA ARG A 35 3.13 18.77 12.60
C ARG A 35 4.61 18.70 12.19
N PHE A 36 5.37 17.73 12.71
CA PHE A 36 6.77 17.51 12.35
C PHE A 36 6.93 16.63 11.11
N GLY A 37 5.83 16.25 10.46
CA GLY A 37 5.83 15.52 9.20
C GLY A 37 6.55 14.18 9.32
N GLU A 38 7.46 13.93 8.38
CA GLU A 38 8.28 12.71 8.37
C GLU A 38 9.18 12.54 9.61
N ARG A 39 9.51 13.65 10.26
CA ARG A 39 10.35 13.65 11.48
C ARG A 39 9.55 13.35 12.75
N ALA A 40 8.24 13.15 12.66
CA ALA A 40 7.41 12.79 13.81
C ALA A 40 7.81 11.40 14.32
N PRO A 41 8.26 11.27 15.59
CA PRO A 41 8.72 9.98 16.11
C PRO A 41 7.62 8.92 16.11
N TYR A 42 7.95 7.72 15.64
CA TYR A 42 7.02 6.58 15.65
C TYR A 42 6.68 6.11 17.07
N HIS A 43 7.69 6.09 17.95
CA HIS A 43 7.57 5.50 19.28
C HIS A 43 6.99 6.42 20.36
N ASP A 44 6.68 7.66 20.03
CA ASP A 44 6.10 8.59 21.01
C ASP A 44 4.68 8.18 21.40
N ALA A 45 4.31 8.58 22.60
CA ALA A 45 3.00 8.30 23.15
C ALA A 45 1.88 8.87 22.24
N ARG A 46 0.90 8.07 21.94
CA ARG A 46 -0.31 8.43 21.22
C ARG A 46 -1.44 8.70 22.19
N GLY A 47 -2.35 9.59 21.82
CA GLY A 47 -3.61 9.79 22.54
C GLY A 47 -4.44 8.50 22.62
N ALA A 48 -5.49 8.51 23.45
CA ALA A 48 -6.41 7.37 23.52
C ALA A 48 -7.12 7.14 22.20
N SER A 49 -7.29 5.85 21.84
CA SER A 49 -8.03 5.48 20.64
C SER A 49 -9.53 5.69 20.80
N LEU A 50 -10.22 6.09 19.74
CA LEU A 50 -11.68 6.15 19.63
C LEU A 50 -12.32 4.75 19.72
N LEU A 51 -11.57 3.73 19.35
CA LEU A 51 -11.97 2.33 19.48
C LEU A 51 -11.11 1.64 20.55
N PRO A 52 -11.67 1.17 21.66
CA PRO A 52 -10.92 0.41 22.66
C PRO A 52 -10.14 -0.76 22.03
N ASN A 53 -8.90 -0.93 22.47
CA ASN A 53 -7.98 -1.98 22.01
C ASN A 53 -7.61 -1.92 20.49
N ALA A 54 -7.84 -0.81 19.80
CA ALA A 54 -7.53 -0.71 18.37
C ALA A 54 -6.07 -1.06 18.05
N ASP A 55 -5.10 -0.64 18.88
CA ASP A 55 -3.69 -0.96 18.70
C ASP A 55 -3.42 -2.47 18.81
N ALA A 56 -4.08 -3.16 19.73
CA ALA A 56 -3.93 -4.60 19.86
C ALA A 56 -4.58 -5.38 18.70
N LEU A 57 -5.62 -4.84 18.11
CA LEU A 57 -6.39 -5.48 17.05
C LEU A 57 -5.83 -5.18 15.65
N PHE A 58 -5.44 -3.95 15.39
CA PHE A 58 -5.21 -3.46 14.03
C PHE A 58 -3.79 -2.99 13.74
N ASP A 59 -2.89 -2.93 14.72
CA ASP A 59 -1.48 -2.70 14.49
C ASP A 59 -0.84 -3.94 13.82
N PRO A 60 -0.31 -3.82 12.58
CA PRO A 60 0.25 -4.96 11.86
C PRO A 60 1.49 -5.54 12.56
N ALA A 61 2.21 -4.74 13.37
CA ALA A 61 3.36 -5.20 14.13
C ALA A 61 2.98 -6.13 15.30
N ARG A 62 1.71 -6.14 15.74
CA ARG A 62 1.23 -6.90 16.89
C ARG A 62 0.60 -8.25 16.54
N SER A 63 0.34 -8.50 15.26
CA SER A 63 -0.27 -9.75 14.82
C SER A 63 0.24 -10.20 13.46
N THR A 64 0.61 -11.47 13.37
CA THR A 64 0.89 -12.10 12.08
C THR A 64 -0.39 -12.18 11.25
N GLN A 65 -0.25 -12.26 9.94
CA GLN A 65 -1.38 -12.33 9.01
C GLN A 65 -2.31 -13.51 9.33
N ALA A 66 -1.77 -14.69 9.61
CA ALA A 66 -2.56 -15.85 10.03
C ALA A 66 -3.35 -15.59 11.32
N ARG A 67 -2.74 -14.92 12.31
CA ARG A 67 -3.42 -14.62 13.59
C ARG A 67 -4.59 -13.66 13.42
N ARG A 68 -4.53 -12.74 12.43
CA ARG A 68 -5.60 -11.77 12.17
C ARG A 68 -6.96 -12.43 11.88
N TRP A 69 -6.95 -13.65 11.32
CA TRP A 69 -8.16 -14.44 11.05
C TRP A 69 -8.85 -14.99 12.29
N HIS A 70 -8.14 -15.02 13.42
CA HIS A 70 -8.63 -15.56 14.70
C HIS A 70 -8.88 -14.48 15.76
N LEU A 71 -8.74 -13.19 15.40
CA LEU A 71 -9.01 -12.09 16.32
C LEU A 71 -10.52 -11.90 16.51
N ASP A 72 -10.93 -11.62 17.74
CA ASP A 72 -12.30 -11.18 18.04
C ASP A 72 -12.46 -9.70 17.60
N LEU A 73 -12.80 -9.52 16.34
CA LEU A 73 -12.91 -8.21 15.71
C LEU A 73 -14.28 -7.57 15.99
N PRO A 74 -14.34 -6.25 16.18
CA PRO A 74 -15.59 -5.52 16.33
C PRO A 74 -16.56 -5.80 15.18
N SER A 75 -17.86 -5.70 15.46
CA SER A 75 -18.91 -5.88 14.44
C SER A 75 -18.76 -4.86 13.30
N PRO A 76 -19.24 -5.18 12.09
CA PRO A 76 -19.21 -4.25 10.95
C PRO A 76 -19.83 -2.88 11.27
N ALA A 77 -20.92 -2.86 12.03
CA ALA A 77 -21.58 -1.61 12.44
C ALA A 77 -20.70 -0.76 13.38
N ARG A 78 -19.95 -1.43 14.29
CA ARG A 78 -19.03 -0.74 15.20
C ARG A 78 -17.81 -0.21 14.44
N LEU A 79 -17.28 -0.97 13.50
CA LEU A 79 -16.17 -0.51 12.64
C LEU A 79 -16.59 0.67 11.76
N ARG A 80 -17.78 0.63 11.17
CA ARG A 80 -18.29 1.73 10.37
C ARG A 80 -18.37 3.04 11.17
N ARG A 81 -18.94 2.99 12.38
CA ARG A 81 -18.96 4.14 13.28
C ARG A 81 -17.55 4.64 13.64
N TYR A 82 -16.63 3.74 13.90
CA TYR A 82 -15.24 4.07 14.16
C TYR A 82 -14.61 4.82 12.99
N LEU A 83 -14.78 4.32 11.77
CA LEU A 83 -14.28 4.97 10.56
C LEU A 83 -14.88 6.37 10.34
N GLU A 84 -16.18 6.53 10.60
CA GLU A 84 -16.86 7.83 10.53
C GLU A 84 -16.24 8.82 11.52
N GLN A 85 -16.07 8.43 12.78
CA GLN A 85 -15.44 9.27 13.79
C GLN A 85 -14.00 9.65 13.46
N VAL A 86 -13.21 8.70 12.96
CA VAL A 86 -11.84 8.98 12.50
C VAL A 86 -11.85 9.97 11.35
N ARG A 87 -12.75 9.79 10.39
CA ARG A 87 -12.92 10.70 9.24
C ARG A 87 -13.25 12.12 9.69
N GLU A 88 -14.25 12.29 10.54
CA GLU A 88 -14.66 13.60 11.07
C GLU A 88 -13.50 14.29 11.78
N ARG A 89 -12.77 13.57 12.64
CA ARG A 89 -11.60 14.13 13.32
C ARG A 89 -10.48 14.50 12.35
N THR A 90 -10.28 13.71 11.31
CA THR A 90 -9.27 13.99 10.28
C THR A 90 -9.60 15.28 9.54
N PHE A 91 -10.86 15.50 9.14
CA PHE A 91 -11.28 16.74 8.48
C PHE A 91 -11.15 17.95 9.39
N THR A 92 -11.57 17.86 10.65
CA THR A 92 -11.38 18.95 11.64
C THR A 92 -9.90 19.34 11.78
N LEU A 93 -9.01 18.36 11.78
CA LEU A 93 -7.57 18.62 11.84
C LEU A 93 -7.03 19.25 10.55
N LEU A 94 -7.53 18.83 9.40
CA LEU A 94 -7.13 19.38 8.11
C LEU A 94 -7.58 20.85 7.94
N GLU A 95 -8.80 21.19 8.35
CA GLU A 95 -9.35 22.55 8.29
C GLU A 95 -8.51 23.57 9.08
N THR A 96 -7.80 23.13 10.10
CA THR A 96 -6.96 23.97 10.95
C THR A 96 -5.46 23.74 10.74
N CYS A 97 -5.10 22.94 9.73
CA CYS A 97 -3.73 22.59 9.44
C CYS A 97 -3.01 23.72 8.73
N ASP A 98 -1.73 23.90 9.04
CA ASP A 98 -0.82 24.72 8.24
C ASP A 98 -0.61 24.08 6.86
N GLU A 99 -0.43 24.91 5.82
CA GLU A 99 -0.22 24.43 4.44
C GLU A 99 1.24 24.03 4.15
N SER A 100 2.11 24.01 5.17
CA SER A 100 3.49 23.56 5.01
C SER A 100 3.56 22.07 4.68
N ASP A 101 4.61 21.65 3.97
CA ASP A 101 4.82 20.27 3.60
C ASP A 101 4.90 19.34 4.82
N ASP A 102 5.56 19.79 5.89
CA ASP A 102 5.63 19.03 7.16
C ASP A 102 4.24 18.82 7.77
N ALA A 103 3.42 19.86 7.84
CA ALA A 103 2.08 19.76 8.43
C ALA A 103 1.12 18.90 7.59
N LEU A 104 1.24 18.97 6.26
CA LEU A 104 0.43 18.16 5.32
C LEU A 104 0.95 16.74 5.11
N TYR A 105 2.19 16.46 5.49
CA TYR A 105 2.82 15.14 5.28
C TYR A 105 1.96 13.96 5.77
N PRO A 106 1.47 13.92 7.04
CA PRO A 106 0.70 12.77 7.51
C PRO A 106 -0.66 12.62 6.83
N PHE A 107 -1.25 13.71 6.30
CA PHE A 107 -2.48 13.64 5.51
C PHE A 107 -2.22 13.00 4.14
N ARG A 108 -1.14 13.40 3.46
CA ARG A 108 -0.70 12.82 2.19
C ARG A 108 -0.36 11.33 2.36
N LEU A 109 0.34 10.99 3.44
CA LEU A 109 0.65 9.61 3.79
C LEU A 109 -0.62 8.78 4.01
N ALA A 110 -1.64 9.35 4.67
CA ALA A 110 -2.92 8.68 4.88
C ALA A 110 -3.71 8.46 3.58
N VAL A 111 -3.59 9.34 2.60
CA VAL A 111 -4.16 9.15 1.25
C VAL A 111 -3.45 8.00 0.53
N LEU A 112 -2.12 8.04 0.46
CA LEU A 112 -1.33 6.96 -0.14
C LEU A 112 -1.61 5.59 0.48
N HIS A 113 -1.70 5.54 1.81
CA HIS A 113 -2.06 4.31 2.50
C HIS A 113 -3.48 3.84 2.14
N ALA A 114 -4.43 4.76 1.98
CA ALA A 114 -5.79 4.42 1.56
C ALA A 114 -5.81 3.87 0.12
N ASP A 115 -5.05 4.45 -0.80
CA ASP A 115 -4.93 3.98 -2.18
C ASP A 115 -4.33 2.57 -2.22
N ARG A 116 -3.27 2.32 -1.46
CA ARG A 116 -2.70 0.97 -1.32
C ARG A 116 -3.74 -0.04 -0.78
N LEU A 117 -4.54 0.36 0.20
CA LEU A 117 -5.60 -0.51 0.71
C LEU A 117 -6.68 -0.80 -0.33
N LEU A 118 -6.97 0.12 -1.25
CA LEU A 118 -7.88 -0.13 -2.37
C LEU A 118 -7.32 -1.19 -3.33
N GLU A 119 -6.02 -1.14 -3.62
CA GLU A 119 -5.34 -2.19 -4.39
C GLU A 119 -5.42 -3.55 -3.68
N ASP A 120 -5.10 -3.58 -2.37
CA ASP A 120 -5.22 -4.79 -1.56
C ASP A 120 -6.66 -5.34 -1.56
N TRP A 121 -7.69 -4.46 -1.52
CA TRP A 121 -9.09 -4.86 -1.62
C TRP A 121 -9.45 -5.44 -2.98
N ALA A 122 -8.93 -4.89 -4.07
CA ALA A 122 -9.14 -5.42 -5.42
C ALA A 122 -8.53 -6.83 -5.55
N ALA A 123 -7.27 -6.99 -5.12
CA ALA A 123 -6.59 -8.29 -5.09
C ALA A 123 -7.30 -9.31 -4.20
N MET A 124 -7.75 -8.90 -3.02
CA MET A 124 -8.51 -9.73 -2.09
C MET A 124 -9.86 -10.13 -2.68
N GLY A 125 -10.58 -9.20 -3.31
CA GLY A 125 -11.84 -9.48 -3.99
C GLY A 125 -11.68 -10.58 -5.04
N GLN A 126 -10.62 -10.53 -5.82
CA GLN A 126 -10.28 -11.54 -6.81
C GLN A 126 -9.90 -12.89 -6.16
N ALA A 127 -9.00 -12.89 -5.18
CA ALA A 127 -8.55 -14.10 -4.49
C ALA A 127 -9.68 -14.84 -3.75
N LEU A 128 -10.66 -14.10 -3.23
CA LEU A 128 -11.81 -14.64 -2.50
C LEU A 128 -13.04 -14.84 -3.40
N ALA A 129 -12.94 -14.62 -4.69
CA ALA A 129 -14.04 -14.67 -5.67
C ALA A 129 -15.27 -13.84 -5.22
N LEU A 130 -15.02 -12.69 -4.59
CA LEU A 130 -16.07 -11.76 -4.20
C LEU A 130 -16.49 -10.92 -5.40
N GLN A 131 -17.80 -10.69 -5.51
CA GLN A 131 -18.28 -9.68 -6.46
C GLN A 131 -17.87 -8.31 -5.95
N VAL A 132 -16.94 -7.69 -6.67
CA VAL A 132 -16.56 -6.30 -6.43
C VAL A 132 -17.61 -5.46 -7.16
N GLY A 133 -18.28 -4.55 -6.44
CA GLY A 133 -19.37 -3.76 -7.04
C GLY A 133 -18.92 -2.93 -8.25
N ASP A 134 -19.86 -2.52 -9.06
CA ASP A 134 -19.73 -1.90 -10.41
C ASP A 134 -18.76 -0.69 -10.52
N GLY A 135 -18.27 -0.15 -9.43
CA GLY A 135 -17.30 0.97 -9.42
C GLY A 135 -15.83 0.56 -9.57
N LEU A 136 -15.52 -0.73 -9.58
CA LEU A 136 -14.16 -1.28 -9.75
C LEU A 136 -14.04 -2.11 -11.03
N GLU A 137 -14.96 -1.97 -11.96
CA GLU A 137 -14.75 -2.50 -13.29
C GLU A 137 -13.48 -1.86 -13.87
N ALA A 138 -12.39 -2.62 -13.74
CA ALA A 138 -11.16 -2.26 -14.40
C ALA A 138 -11.48 -2.09 -15.88
N HIS A 139 -11.29 -0.90 -16.41
CA HIS A 139 -11.12 -0.74 -17.84
C HIS A 139 -9.93 -1.63 -18.18
N ALA A 140 -10.21 -2.85 -18.65
CA ALA A 140 -9.15 -3.71 -19.13
C ALA A 140 -8.37 -2.88 -20.16
N PRO A 141 -7.12 -2.53 -19.91
CA PRO A 141 -6.36 -1.80 -20.89
C PRO A 141 -6.42 -2.64 -22.16
N GLN A 142 -6.79 -2.01 -23.28
CA GLN A 142 -6.69 -2.68 -24.58
C GLN A 142 -5.26 -3.22 -24.65
N ALA A 143 -5.12 -4.52 -24.90
CA ALA A 143 -3.82 -5.12 -25.04
C ALA A 143 -3.03 -4.25 -26.03
N PRO A 144 -1.90 -3.67 -25.67
CA PRO A 144 -1.10 -2.92 -26.60
C PRO A 144 -0.83 -3.82 -27.80
N GLN A 145 -0.99 -3.30 -29.02
CA GLN A 145 -0.48 -4.01 -30.18
C GLN A 145 0.97 -4.35 -29.89
N ALA A 146 1.32 -5.61 -30.08
CA ALA A 146 2.64 -6.13 -29.76
C ALA A 146 3.72 -5.39 -30.58
N ASP A 147 4.20 -4.28 -30.07
CA ASP A 147 5.44 -3.68 -30.49
C ASP A 147 6.53 -4.25 -29.55
N ASP A 148 7.11 -5.36 -29.95
CA ASP A 148 8.17 -6.06 -29.21
C ASP A 148 9.53 -5.30 -29.29
N GLY A 149 9.51 -4.01 -29.59
CA GLY A 149 10.70 -3.20 -29.69
C GLY A 149 11.35 -2.89 -28.34
N GLU A 150 12.67 -2.72 -28.38
CA GLU A 150 13.46 -2.24 -27.27
C GLU A 150 13.70 -0.74 -27.36
N ILE A 151 13.94 -0.10 -26.23
CA ILE A 151 14.39 1.28 -26.11
C ILE A 151 15.85 1.26 -25.66
N ALA A 152 16.76 1.72 -26.51
CA ALA A 152 18.15 1.87 -26.13
C ALA A 152 18.35 3.09 -25.23
N GLN A 153 19.00 2.89 -24.10
CA GLN A 153 19.41 3.93 -23.17
C GLN A 153 20.92 4.08 -23.18
N ALA A 154 21.41 5.28 -23.47
CA ALA A 154 22.83 5.56 -23.38
C ALA A 154 23.31 5.59 -21.92
N ALA A 155 24.60 5.30 -21.71
CA ALA A 155 25.23 5.46 -20.40
C ALA A 155 25.06 6.91 -19.93
N ARG A 156 24.63 7.09 -18.68
CA ARG A 156 24.42 8.42 -18.10
C ARG A 156 24.43 8.40 -16.57
N ARG A 157 24.74 9.53 -16.00
CA ARG A 157 24.51 9.79 -14.58
C ARG A 157 23.05 10.24 -14.39
N VAL A 158 22.36 9.62 -13.46
CA VAL A 158 20.98 9.99 -13.07
C VAL A 158 20.93 10.27 -11.57
N GLU A 159 20.03 11.15 -11.17
CA GLU A 159 19.68 11.36 -9.78
C GLU A 159 18.43 10.54 -9.46
N ILE A 160 18.52 9.68 -8.45
CA ILE A 160 17.42 8.84 -7.97
C ILE A 160 17.07 9.28 -6.55
N GLY A 161 15.78 9.26 -6.24
CA GLY A 161 15.28 9.67 -4.93
C GLY A 161 14.88 11.14 -4.90
N VAL A 162 14.43 11.59 -3.74
CA VAL A 162 13.89 12.94 -3.53
C VAL A 162 14.77 13.70 -2.54
N ALA A 163 15.23 14.89 -2.94
CA ALA A 163 15.81 15.88 -2.04
C ALA A 163 14.71 16.50 -1.16
N GLY A 164 15.05 17.16 -0.06
CA GLY A 164 14.09 17.76 0.86
C GLY A 164 13.11 18.75 0.20
N GLY A 165 11.97 19.01 0.83
CA GLY A 165 11.00 20.04 0.42
C GLY A 165 9.83 19.54 -0.44
N ALA A 166 9.77 18.26 -0.81
CA ALA A 166 8.61 17.66 -1.46
C ALA A 166 8.11 16.45 -0.66
N PHE A 167 6.83 16.11 -0.82
CA PHE A 167 6.32 14.87 -0.25
C PHE A 167 6.99 13.66 -0.90
N ALA A 168 7.57 12.80 -0.07
CA ALA A 168 8.14 11.53 -0.46
C ALA A 168 8.11 10.58 0.74
N LEU A 169 8.09 9.29 0.48
CA LEU A 169 8.23 8.27 1.51
C LEU A 169 9.69 8.16 1.96
N ASP A 170 9.92 7.63 3.15
CA ASP A 170 11.26 7.48 3.75
C ASP A 170 12.22 6.66 2.86
N HIS A 171 11.72 5.61 2.20
CA HIS A 171 12.52 4.79 1.28
C HIS A 171 12.79 5.44 -0.09
N GLU A 172 12.18 6.60 -0.37
CA GLU A 172 12.46 7.41 -1.56
C GLU A 172 13.55 8.47 -1.29
N ARG A 173 14.15 8.47 -0.12
CA ARG A 173 15.16 9.41 0.34
C ARG A 173 16.43 8.71 0.81
N PRO A 174 17.59 9.40 0.77
CA PRO A 174 17.82 10.71 0.15
C PRO A 174 18.00 10.63 -1.37
N ALA A 175 17.94 11.78 -2.04
CA ALA A 175 18.39 11.86 -3.42
C ALA A 175 19.87 11.50 -3.52
N HIS A 176 20.22 10.67 -4.48
CA HIS A 176 21.60 10.23 -4.71
C HIS A 176 21.87 10.02 -6.20
N ALA A 177 23.11 10.19 -6.60
CA ALA A 177 23.51 10.01 -7.97
C ALA A 177 23.94 8.57 -8.25
N VAL A 178 23.49 8.03 -9.38
CA VAL A 178 23.83 6.67 -9.85
C VAL A 178 24.37 6.78 -11.28
N GLU A 179 25.49 6.11 -11.53
CA GLU A 179 26.04 5.96 -12.88
C GLU A 179 25.39 4.72 -13.52
N LEU A 180 24.61 4.94 -14.58
CA LEU A 180 24.00 3.87 -15.36
C LEU A 180 24.87 3.58 -16.60
N ALA A 181 25.25 2.31 -16.76
CA ALA A 181 25.81 1.85 -18.03
C ALA A 181 24.73 1.91 -19.14
N ALA A 182 25.13 1.86 -20.41
CA ALA A 182 24.18 1.74 -21.51
C ALA A 182 23.42 0.40 -21.39
N PHE A 183 22.12 0.42 -21.64
CA PHE A 183 21.26 -0.77 -21.61
C PHE A 183 20.09 -0.64 -22.58
N ASN A 184 19.50 -1.77 -22.93
CA ASN A 184 18.21 -1.82 -23.60
C ASN A 184 17.14 -2.25 -22.63
N ILE A 185 15.95 -1.69 -22.78
CA ILE A 185 14.76 -2.06 -22.02
C ILE A 185 13.60 -2.28 -22.97
N ASP A 186 12.81 -3.32 -22.71
CA ASP A 186 11.58 -3.57 -23.46
C ASP A 186 10.68 -2.33 -23.42
N ARG A 187 10.05 -1.99 -24.54
CA ARG A 187 9.12 -0.85 -24.63
C ARG A 187 7.89 -1.05 -23.77
N HIS A 188 7.46 -2.28 -23.61
CA HIS A 188 6.31 -2.69 -22.80
C HIS A 188 6.70 -3.74 -21.78
N CYS A 189 5.96 -3.80 -20.68
CA CYS A 189 6.08 -4.89 -19.72
C CYS A 189 5.86 -6.23 -20.43
N VAL A 190 6.52 -7.30 -19.93
CA VAL A 190 6.33 -8.64 -20.45
C VAL A 190 4.86 -9.04 -20.36
N SER A 191 4.25 -9.32 -21.49
CA SER A 191 2.87 -9.79 -21.58
C SER A 191 2.75 -11.29 -21.32
N TRP A 192 1.54 -11.76 -21.00
CA TRP A 192 1.26 -13.19 -20.90
C TRP A 192 1.60 -13.93 -22.21
N ALA A 193 1.37 -13.34 -23.37
CA ALA A 193 1.72 -13.94 -24.66
C ALA A 193 3.22 -14.19 -24.82
N ARG A 194 4.08 -13.35 -24.21
CA ARG A 194 5.54 -13.56 -24.20
C ARG A 194 6.00 -14.49 -23.09
N TYR A 195 5.28 -14.54 -21.98
CA TYR A 195 5.66 -15.32 -20.80
C TYR A 195 5.19 -16.78 -20.84
N LEU A 196 4.03 -17.02 -21.44
CA LEU A 196 3.43 -18.36 -21.49
C LEU A 196 4.33 -19.42 -22.16
N PRO A 197 4.99 -19.15 -23.31
CA PRO A 197 5.91 -20.10 -23.92
C PRO A 197 7.04 -20.56 -22.97
N PHE A 198 7.58 -19.65 -22.13
CA PHE A 198 8.58 -20.01 -21.13
C PHE A 198 8.05 -21.05 -20.13
N ILE A 199 6.80 -20.92 -19.71
CA ILE A 199 6.15 -21.88 -18.80
C ILE A 199 5.93 -23.22 -19.51
N GLU A 200 5.37 -23.18 -20.73
CA GLU A 200 5.02 -24.36 -21.52
C GLU A 200 6.26 -25.18 -21.94
N GLU A 201 7.40 -24.53 -22.14
CA GLU A 201 8.68 -25.13 -22.44
C GLU A 201 9.43 -25.67 -21.19
N GLY A 202 8.79 -25.63 -20.02
CA GLY A 202 9.38 -26.10 -18.77
C GLY A 202 10.48 -25.20 -18.23
N GLY A 203 10.39 -23.88 -18.45
CA GLY A 203 11.41 -22.94 -18.03
C GLY A 203 11.71 -22.96 -16.52
N TYR A 204 10.72 -23.30 -15.69
CA TYR A 204 10.90 -23.43 -14.25
C TYR A 204 11.68 -24.67 -13.82
N GLU A 205 11.71 -25.73 -14.64
CA GLU A 205 12.44 -26.97 -14.41
C GLU A 205 13.89 -26.92 -14.94
N ARG A 206 14.23 -25.89 -15.68
CA ARG A 206 15.55 -25.69 -16.28
C ARG A 206 16.51 -25.04 -15.29
N GLN A 207 17.33 -25.87 -14.62
CA GLN A 207 18.29 -25.37 -13.61
C GLN A 207 19.32 -24.38 -14.17
N ASP A 208 19.65 -24.46 -15.48
CA ASP A 208 20.58 -23.55 -16.15
C ASP A 208 20.07 -22.07 -16.22
N LEU A 209 18.78 -21.85 -15.99
CA LEU A 209 18.18 -20.51 -15.98
C LEU A 209 18.12 -19.87 -14.59
N TRP A 210 18.43 -20.64 -13.54
CA TRP A 210 18.31 -20.17 -12.16
C TRP A 210 19.67 -20.21 -11.48
N SER A 211 20.05 -19.11 -10.82
CA SER A 211 21.19 -19.12 -9.90
C SER A 211 20.81 -19.86 -8.62
N ASP A 212 21.71 -20.67 -8.08
CA ASP A 212 21.56 -21.20 -6.73
C ASP A 212 21.36 -20.02 -5.74
N ALA A 213 20.25 -20.04 -5.01
CA ALA A 213 19.88 -19.03 -4.03
C ALA A 213 20.55 -19.29 -2.68
#